data_e9e22ac0c5cc553758f7639f2fc224a8
#
_entry.id   e9e22ac0c5cc553758f7639f2fc224a8
#
_cell.length_a   1.000
_cell.length_b   1.000
_cell.length_c   1.000
_cell.angle_alpha   90.00
_cell.angle_beta   90.00
_cell.angle_gamma   90.00
#
_symmetry.space_group_name_H-M   'P 1'
#
loop_
_entity.id
_entity.type
_entity.pdbx_description
1 polymer ?
#
loop_
_entity_poly.entity_id
_entity_poly.type
_entity_poly.pdbx_seq_one_letter_code
_entity_poly.pdbx_strand_id
1 'polypeptide(L)'
;MPNIIAYRIKDWEETYENNRTRDLRHMRWVPIPNSFDGDRISELIERGGCEAYAAWCACVLTAGRCDPRGTLLRTCGRPHDARSLSSKTRLPETCFKAMIP
;
A
#
# COMPACT_ATOMS: atom_id res chain seq x y z
N MET A 1 -25.53 -8.19 -5.93
CA MET A 1 -24.09 -8.45 -5.91
C MET A 1 -23.41 -7.47 -4.97
N PRO A 2 -22.74 -7.95 -3.97
CA PRO A 2 -21.96 -7.04 -3.16
C PRO A 2 -20.82 -6.46 -4.00
N ASN A 3 -20.62 -5.16 -3.88
CA ASN A 3 -19.50 -4.51 -4.52
C ASN A 3 -18.20 -4.91 -3.81
N ILE A 4 -17.19 -5.25 -4.60
CA ILE A 4 -15.87 -5.51 -4.05
C ILE A 4 -15.27 -4.15 -3.72
N ILE A 5 -14.95 -3.95 -2.44
CA ILE A 5 -14.28 -2.73 -1.98
C ILE A 5 -12.83 -3.08 -1.74
N ALA A 6 -11.94 -2.42 -2.47
CA ALA A 6 -10.51 -2.58 -2.28
C ALA A 6 -9.88 -1.22 -1.96
N TYR A 7 -8.86 -1.23 -1.12
CA TYR A 7 -8.10 -0.02 -0.84
C TYR A 7 -7.16 0.28 -1.99
N ARG A 8 -6.86 1.54 -2.19
CA ARG A 8 -5.92 1.97 -3.21
C ARG A 8 -4.95 2.97 -2.61
N ILE A 9 -3.75 3.00 -3.17
CA ILE A 9 -2.75 3.98 -2.78
C ILE A 9 -3.09 5.31 -3.48
N LYS A 10 -3.21 6.37 -2.70
CA LYS A 10 -3.55 7.68 -3.23
C LYS A 10 -2.47 8.18 -4.18
N ASP A 11 -2.90 8.77 -5.28
CA ASP A 11 -2.00 9.37 -6.28
C ASP A 11 -0.95 8.39 -6.81
N TRP A 12 -1.34 7.12 -6.96
CA TRP A 12 -0.42 6.07 -7.41
C TRP A 12 0.23 6.40 -8.75
N GLU A 13 -0.59 6.77 -9.74
CA GLU A 13 -0.09 7.02 -11.10
C GLU A 13 0.91 8.16 -11.14
N GLU A 14 0.66 9.23 -10.40
CA GLU A 14 1.50 10.42 -10.41
C GLU A 14 2.77 10.22 -9.60
N THR A 15 2.71 9.43 -8.55
CA THR A 15 3.80 9.30 -7.57
C THR A 15 4.70 8.10 -7.86
N TYR A 16 4.14 6.96 -8.23
CA TYR A 16 4.88 5.68 -8.25
C TYR A 16 5.05 5.12 -9.66
N GLU A 17 4.29 5.58 -10.64
CA GLU A 17 4.40 5.08 -12.01
C GLU A 17 5.11 6.05 -12.92
N ASN A 18 5.75 5.52 -13.96
CA ASN A 18 6.32 6.30 -15.04
C ASN A 18 6.12 5.52 -16.35
N ASN A 19 6.61 6.06 -17.47
CA ASN A 19 6.40 5.42 -18.76
C ASN A 19 7.00 4.02 -18.86
N ARG A 20 8.07 3.76 -18.09
CA ARG A 20 8.70 2.44 -18.09
C ARG A 20 7.93 1.44 -17.24
N THR A 21 7.43 1.88 -16.08
CA THR A 21 6.75 0.97 -15.16
C THR A 21 5.37 0.58 -15.65
N ARG A 22 4.69 1.44 -16.40
CA ARG A 22 3.33 1.17 -16.89
C ARG A 22 3.23 -0.08 -17.74
N ASP A 23 4.30 -0.42 -18.46
CA ASP A 23 4.33 -1.61 -19.31
C ASP A 23 4.70 -2.88 -18.55
N LEU A 24 5.12 -2.77 -17.30
CA LEU A 24 5.51 -3.91 -16.49
C LEU A 24 4.27 -4.60 -15.92
N ARG A 25 4.31 -5.92 -15.89
CA ARG A 25 3.26 -6.70 -15.24
C ARG A 25 3.32 -6.54 -13.72
N HIS A 26 4.54 -6.60 -13.18
CA HIS A 26 4.79 -6.39 -11.75
C HIS A 26 6.00 -5.47 -11.60
N MET A 27 5.92 -4.59 -10.62
CA MET A 27 7.05 -3.72 -10.28
C MET A 27 7.98 -4.46 -9.33
N ARG A 28 9.25 -4.57 -9.69
CA ARG A 28 10.27 -5.11 -8.80
C ARG A 28 10.70 -4.11 -7.75
N TRP A 29 10.59 -2.84 -8.07
CA TRP A 29 10.99 -1.73 -7.22
C TRP A 29 9.87 -0.71 -7.21
N VAL A 30 9.55 -0.22 -6.03
CA VAL A 30 8.60 0.90 -5.90
C VAL A 30 9.34 2.00 -5.17
N PRO A 31 9.49 3.18 -5.77
CA PRO A 31 10.15 4.28 -5.08
C PRO A 31 9.28 4.80 -3.94
N ILE A 32 9.87 4.97 -2.78
CA ILE A 32 9.20 5.57 -1.63
C ILE A 32 9.60 7.03 -1.56
N PRO A 33 8.64 7.97 -1.53
CA PRO A 33 8.96 9.38 -1.45
C PRO A 33 9.82 9.71 -0.23
N ASN A 34 10.87 10.49 -0.47
CA ASN A 34 11.78 10.92 0.59
C ASN A 34 11.28 12.24 1.19
N SER A 35 10.17 12.18 1.92
CA SER A 35 9.52 13.38 2.47
C SER A 35 9.04 13.13 3.90
N PHE A 36 9.98 12.73 4.77
CA PHE A 36 9.67 12.47 6.17
C PHE A 36 9.12 13.69 6.90
N ASP A 37 9.52 14.87 6.47
CA ASP A 37 9.06 16.13 7.04
C ASP A 37 7.75 16.62 6.39
N GLY A 38 7.19 15.85 5.47
CA GLY A 38 5.90 16.19 4.88
C GLY A 38 4.76 15.96 5.86
N ASP A 39 3.71 16.76 5.73
CA ASP A 39 2.58 16.73 6.65
C ASP A 39 1.92 15.35 6.76
N ARG A 40 1.78 14.66 5.64
CA ARG A 40 1.12 13.35 5.62
C ARG A 40 1.90 12.28 6.37
N ILE A 41 3.21 12.26 6.20
CA ILE A 41 4.06 11.29 6.91
C ILE A 41 4.10 11.63 8.39
N SER A 42 4.20 12.93 8.72
CA SER A 42 4.18 13.37 10.11
C SER A 42 2.89 12.96 10.81
N GLU A 43 1.74 13.17 10.17
CA GLU A 43 0.45 12.75 10.73
C GLU A 43 0.38 11.25 10.93
N LEU A 44 0.86 10.49 9.97
CA LEU A 44 0.84 9.04 10.04
C LEU A 44 1.65 8.54 11.24
N ILE A 45 2.84 9.10 11.43
CA ILE A 45 3.72 8.73 12.54
C ILE A 45 3.12 9.17 13.87
N GLU A 46 2.50 10.34 13.94
CA GLU A 46 1.83 10.80 15.15
C GLU A 46 0.68 9.90 15.57
N ARG A 47 -0.09 9.41 14.58
CA ARG A 47 -1.24 8.55 14.87
C ARG A 47 -0.86 7.14 15.26
N GLY A 48 0.11 6.56 14.56
CA GLY A 48 0.39 5.14 14.68
C GLY A 48 1.84 4.78 14.93
N GLY A 49 2.72 5.76 15.11
CA GLY A 49 4.13 5.49 15.37
C GLY A 49 4.87 4.90 14.18
N CYS A 50 6.03 4.35 14.44
CA CYS A 50 6.87 3.72 13.42
C CYS A 50 6.16 2.55 12.72
N GLU A 51 5.31 1.86 13.45
CA GLU A 51 4.56 0.72 12.92
C GLU A 51 3.64 1.14 11.79
N ALA A 52 2.99 2.30 11.92
CA ALA A 52 2.10 2.81 10.87
C ALA A 52 2.89 3.17 9.61
N TYR A 53 4.07 3.75 9.77
CA TYR A 53 4.94 4.05 8.62
C TYR A 53 5.39 2.77 7.93
N ALA A 54 5.81 1.78 8.71
CA ALA A 54 6.22 0.47 8.16
C ALA A 54 5.07 -0.19 7.41
N ALA A 55 3.86 -0.13 7.98
CA ALA A 55 2.67 -0.68 7.35
C ALA A 55 2.35 0.05 6.03
N TRP A 56 2.49 1.37 6.02
CA TRP A 56 2.27 2.15 4.80
C TRP A 56 3.24 1.76 3.71
N CYS A 57 4.54 1.65 4.03
CA CYS A 57 5.54 1.20 3.06
C CYS A 57 5.21 -0.19 2.54
N ALA A 58 4.83 -1.10 3.42
CA ALA A 58 4.45 -2.46 3.04
C ALA A 58 3.24 -2.47 2.10
N CYS A 59 2.26 -1.61 2.35
CA CYS A 59 1.09 -1.48 1.47
C CYS A 59 1.49 -0.95 0.09
N VAL A 60 2.36 0.05 0.04
CA VAL A 60 2.84 0.59 -1.24
C VAL A 60 3.56 -0.48 -2.05
N LEU A 61 4.46 -1.22 -1.41
CA LEU A 61 5.20 -2.28 -2.09
C LEU A 61 4.28 -3.41 -2.56
N THR A 62 3.29 -3.77 -1.75
CA THR A 62 2.30 -4.78 -2.11
C THR A 62 1.47 -4.31 -3.29
N ALA A 63 1.06 -3.04 -3.30
CA ALA A 63 0.24 -2.48 -4.38
C ALA A 63 0.96 -2.52 -5.73
N GLY A 64 2.29 -2.44 -5.74
CA GLY A 64 3.08 -2.56 -6.97
C GLY A 64 3.02 -3.94 -7.58
N ARG A 65 2.53 -4.94 -6.86
CA ARG A 65 2.38 -6.31 -7.32
C ARG A 65 0.92 -6.74 -7.45
N CYS A 66 0.00 -5.85 -7.17
CA CYS A 66 -1.43 -6.13 -7.31
C CYS A 66 -1.92 -5.80 -8.72
N ASP A 67 -3.11 -6.24 -9.03
CA ASP A 67 -3.75 -5.97 -10.32
C ASP A 67 -5.20 -5.52 -10.07
N PRO A 68 -5.56 -4.28 -10.39
CA PRO A 68 -4.70 -3.22 -10.95
C PRO A 68 -3.62 -2.73 -9.97
N ARG A 69 -2.48 -2.35 -10.50
CA ARG A 69 -1.42 -1.79 -9.66
C ARG A 69 -1.90 -0.52 -8.98
N GLY A 70 -1.39 -0.31 -7.77
CA GLY A 70 -1.80 0.82 -6.95
C GLY A 70 -3.01 0.53 -6.09
N THR A 71 -3.65 -0.61 -6.29
CA THR A 71 -4.74 -1.10 -5.43
C THR A 71 -4.22 -2.22 -4.55
N LEU A 72 -4.97 -2.53 -3.50
CA LEU A 72 -4.70 -3.70 -2.68
C LEU A 72 -5.64 -4.85 -3.07
N LEU A 73 -5.83 -5.01 -4.36
CA LEU A 73 -6.65 -6.08 -4.91
C LEU A 73 -5.74 -7.18 -5.42
N ARG A 74 -5.89 -8.38 -4.86
CA ARG A 74 -5.06 -9.53 -5.27
C ARG A 74 -5.44 -9.99 -6.66
N THR A 75 -4.49 -10.66 -7.34
CA THR A 75 -4.75 -11.21 -8.69
C THR A 75 -5.88 -12.21 -8.72
N CYS A 76 -6.18 -12.85 -7.59
CA CYS A 76 -7.34 -13.75 -7.48
C CYS A 76 -8.68 -13.03 -7.36
N GLY A 77 -8.67 -11.68 -7.32
CA GLY A 77 -9.88 -10.88 -7.21
C GLY A 77 -10.32 -10.56 -5.79
N ARG A 78 -9.61 -11.03 -4.79
CA ARG A 78 -9.95 -10.75 -3.39
C ARG A 78 -9.19 -9.53 -2.89
N PRO A 79 -9.86 -8.57 -2.23
CA PRO A 79 -9.14 -7.44 -1.65
C PRO A 79 -8.32 -7.87 -0.44
N HIS A 80 -7.20 -7.17 -0.23
CA HIS A 80 -6.43 -7.34 0.99
C HIS A 80 -7.12 -6.65 2.15
N ASP A 81 -7.01 -7.26 3.33
CA ASP A 81 -7.38 -6.64 4.61
C ASP A 81 -6.17 -6.68 5.54
N ALA A 82 -6.33 -6.23 6.78
CA ALA A 82 -5.23 -6.19 7.73
C ALA A 82 -4.63 -7.59 7.95
N ARG A 83 -5.48 -8.61 8.00
CA ARG A 83 -5.03 -9.98 8.22
C ARG A 83 -4.22 -10.52 7.04
N SER A 84 -4.70 -10.34 5.81
CA SER A 84 -4.00 -10.82 4.64
C SER A 84 -2.71 -10.06 4.40
N LEU A 85 -2.68 -8.77 4.69
CA LEU A 85 -1.46 -7.97 4.60
C LEU A 85 -0.44 -8.42 5.64
N SER A 86 -0.87 -8.72 6.85
CA SER A 86 0.00 -9.25 7.88
C SER A 86 0.64 -10.56 7.44
N SER A 87 -0.15 -11.46 6.89
CA SER A 87 0.33 -12.74 6.40
C SER A 87 1.36 -12.58 5.29
N LYS A 88 1.13 -11.66 4.37
CA LYS A 88 1.99 -11.44 3.21
C LYS A 88 3.28 -10.72 3.56
N THR A 89 3.20 -9.71 4.42
CA THR A 89 4.34 -8.85 4.74
C THR A 89 5.10 -9.30 5.97
N ARG A 90 4.50 -10.16 6.78
CA ARG A 90 5.01 -10.63 8.06
C ARG A 90 5.07 -9.55 9.14
N LEU A 91 4.45 -8.41 8.87
CA LEU A 91 4.27 -7.39 9.90
C LEU A 91 3.03 -7.74 10.73
N PRO A 92 3.02 -7.42 12.04
CA PRO A 92 1.84 -7.69 12.86
C PRO A 92 0.58 -7.05 12.31
N GLU A 93 -0.54 -7.74 12.45
CA GLU A 93 -1.83 -7.27 11.98
C GLU A 93 -2.20 -5.89 12.54
N THR A 94 -1.81 -5.65 13.80
CA THR A 94 -2.06 -4.37 14.46
C THR A 94 -1.43 -3.19 13.75
N CYS A 95 -0.32 -3.40 13.02
CA CYS A 95 0.31 -2.33 12.26
C CYS A 95 -0.59 -1.77 11.18
N PHE A 96 -1.45 -2.62 10.61
CA PHE A 96 -2.33 -2.22 9.51
C PHE A 96 -3.66 -1.67 10.00
N LYS A 97 -4.07 -1.98 11.22
CA LYS A 97 -5.37 -1.54 11.75
C LYS A 97 -5.47 -0.02 11.93
N ALA A 98 -4.34 0.64 12.09
CA ALA A 98 -4.32 2.10 12.20
C ALA A 98 -4.59 2.78 10.85
N MET A 99 -4.35 2.09 9.74
CA MET A 99 -4.51 2.63 8.38
C MET A 99 -5.74 2.10 7.68
N ILE A 100 -6.08 0.86 7.93
CA ILE A 100 -7.17 0.15 7.25
C ILE A 100 -8.30 -0.04 8.26
N PRO A 101 -9.43 0.65 8.05
CA PRO A 101 -10.57 0.53 8.96
C PRO A 101 -11.20 -0.84 8.95
#